data_3df56b3b3a4a385371b4401805142082
#
_entry.id   3df56b3b3a4a385371b4401805142082
#
_cell.length_a   1.000
_cell.length_b   1.000
_cell.length_c   1.000
_cell.angle_alpha   90.00
_cell.angle_beta   90.00
_cell.angle_gamma   90.00
#
_symmetry.space_group_name_H-M   'P 1'
#
loop_
_entity.id
_entity.type
_entity.pdbx_description
1 polymer ?
#
loop_
_entity_poly.entity_id
_entity_poly.type
_entity_poly.pdbx_seq_one_letter_code
_entity_poly.pdbx_strand_id
1 'polypeptide(L)'
;DISNSSVERIVCPDATTAVHFMLHRLEALVTSLEVHPERMRANLDSARGLVYSQTVLLALARHGVSRQEAYRLVQRHAMATWDEGGHLHDRLAADAELGKVLDPDELAECFDLERHLRSVDRIFERVLGARVQEA
;
A
#
# COMPACT_ATOMS: atom_id res chain seq x y z
N ASP A 1 35.88 20.55 -24.22
CA ASP A 1 36.35 21.44 -23.16
C ASP A 1 37.01 20.61 -22.05
N ILE A 2 38.31 20.82 -21.84
CA ILE A 2 39.13 20.05 -20.89
C ILE A 2 38.88 20.51 -19.43
N SER A 3 38.13 21.60 -19.21
CA SER A 3 37.93 22.20 -17.89
C SER A 3 37.20 21.29 -16.87
N ASN A 4 36.37 20.36 -17.34
CA ASN A 4 35.64 19.42 -16.47
C ASN A 4 36.41 18.11 -16.21
N SER A 5 37.49 17.86 -16.94
CA SER A 5 38.22 16.57 -16.88
C SER A 5 38.83 16.27 -15.51
N SER A 6 39.22 17.30 -14.77
CA SER A 6 39.74 17.14 -13.40
C SER A 6 38.64 16.79 -12.39
N VAL A 7 37.46 17.37 -12.57
CA VAL A 7 36.29 17.10 -11.73
C VAL A 7 35.81 15.66 -11.97
N GLU A 8 35.70 15.25 -13.23
CA GLU A 8 35.26 13.88 -13.60
C GLU A 8 36.17 12.80 -13.04
N ARG A 9 37.46 13.04 -13.00
CA ARG A 9 38.45 12.11 -12.41
C ARG A 9 38.26 11.88 -10.91
N ILE A 10 37.65 12.82 -10.21
CA ILE A 10 37.32 12.70 -8.78
C ILE A 10 35.90 12.18 -8.60
N VAL A 11 34.94 12.82 -9.24
CA VAL A 11 33.53 12.51 -9.03
C VAL A 11 33.14 11.09 -9.47
N CYS A 12 33.66 10.64 -10.63
CA CYS A 12 33.29 9.31 -11.13
C CYS A 12 33.77 8.16 -10.24
N PRO A 13 35.07 8.11 -9.84
CA PRO A 13 35.55 7.07 -8.91
C PRO A 13 34.86 7.14 -7.54
N ASP A 14 34.69 8.34 -7.00
CA ASP A 14 34.05 8.49 -5.68
C ASP A 14 32.60 8.05 -5.70
N ALA A 15 31.86 8.44 -6.73
CA ALA A 15 30.46 8.05 -6.90
C ALA A 15 30.31 6.52 -7.06
N THR A 16 31.15 5.90 -7.91
CA THR A 16 31.12 4.45 -8.11
C THR A 16 31.52 3.67 -6.86
N THR A 17 32.51 4.15 -6.12
CA THR A 17 32.92 3.57 -4.84
C THR A 17 31.81 3.68 -3.79
N ALA A 18 31.17 4.84 -3.69
CA ALA A 18 30.03 5.04 -2.79
C ALA A 18 28.87 4.12 -3.13
N VAL A 19 28.48 4.02 -4.41
CA VAL A 19 27.43 3.11 -4.86
C VAL A 19 27.78 1.65 -4.58
N HIS A 20 29.01 1.23 -4.85
CA HIS A 20 29.46 -0.13 -4.54
C HIS A 20 29.32 -0.44 -3.04
N PHE A 21 29.79 0.46 -2.19
CA PHE A 21 29.65 0.32 -0.74
C PHE A 21 28.17 0.24 -0.31
N MET A 22 27.32 1.12 -0.86
CA MET A 22 25.88 1.13 -0.56
C MET A 22 25.21 -0.20 -0.96
N LEU A 23 25.52 -0.72 -2.15
CA LEU A 23 24.95 -2.00 -2.62
C LEU A 23 25.39 -3.17 -1.74
N HIS A 24 26.65 -3.22 -1.35
CA HIS A 24 27.14 -4.27 -0.45
C HIS A 24 26.48 -4.20 0.94
N ARG A 25 26.26 -2.99 1.47
CA ARG A 25 25.53 -2.81 2.72
C ARG A 25 24.06 -3.21 2.58
N LEU A 26 23.42 -2.87 1.45
CA LEU A 26 22.03 -3.24 1.16
C LEU A 26 21.86 -4.75 1.05
N GLU A 27 22.79 -5.44 0.38
CA GLU A 27 22.80 -6.90 0.30
C GLU A 27 22.81 -7.53 1.70
N ALA A 28 23.70 -7.07 2.59
CA ALA A 28 23.76 -7.56 3.96
C ALA A 28 22.45 -7.31 4.74
N LEU A 29 21.85 -6.13 4.58
CA LEU A 29 20.57 -5.79 5.22
C LEU A 29 19.43 -6.69 4.73
N VAL A 30 19.31 -6.90 3.43
CA VAL A 30 18.26 -7.73 2.84
C VAL A 30 18.43 -9.20 3.23
N THR A 31 19.67 -9.70 3.22
CA THR A 31 19.97 -11.10 3.59
C THR A 31 19.69 -11.39 5.08
N SER A 32 19.85 -10.38 5.95
CA SER A 32 19.57 -10.51 7.39
C SER A 32 18.18 -10.06 7.80
N LEU A 33 17.30 -9.78 6.83
CA LEU A 33 15.94 -9.32 7.11
C LEU A 33 15.10 -10.41 7.77
N GLU A 34 14.59 -10.12 8.95
CA GLU A 34 13.62 -10.98 9.64
C GLU A 34 12.19 -10.50 9.35
N VAL A 35 11.36 -11.39 8.82
CA VAL A 35 9.97 -11.09 8.53
C VAL A 35 9.08 -11.74 9.58
N HIS A 36 8.21 -10.95 10.20
CA HIS A 36 7.24 -11.39 11.21
C HIS A 36 5.80 -11.25 10.66
N PRO A 37 5.28 -12.22 9.89
CA PRO A 37 3.98 -12.11 9.21
C PRO A 37 2.81 -11.85 10.16
N GLU A 38 2.82 -12.52 11.33
CA GLU A 38 1.78 -12.31 12.35
C GLU A 38 1.77 -10.88 12.90
N ARG A 39 2.96 -10.31 13.11
CA ARG A 39 3.08 -8.93 13.57
C ARG A 39 2.65 -7.94 12.48
N MET A 40 2.98 -8.21 11.22
CA MET A 40 2.53 -7.41 10.09
C MET A 40 1.00 -7.42 9.99
N ARG A 41 0.37 -8.58 10.16
CA ARG A 41 -1.08 -8.71 10.19
C ARG A 41 -1.70 -7.94 11.35
N ALA A 42 -1.17 -8.11 12.56
CA ALA A 42 -1.65 -7.39 13.74
C ALA A 42 -1.53 -5.86 13.58
N ASN A 43 -0.46 -5.37 12.94
CA ASN A 43 -0.30 -3.95 12.64
C ASN A 43 -1.35 -3.45 11.63
N LEU A 44 -1.69 -4.25 10.62
CA LEU A 44 -2.75 -3.93 9.66
C LEU A 44 -4.11 -3.87 10.36
N ASP A 45 -4.42 -4.88 11.19
CA ASP A 45 -5.68 -4.98 11.92
C ASP A 45 -5.84 -3.87 12.96
N SER A 46 -4.73 -3.37 13.52
CA SER A 46 -4.75 -2.24 14.47
C SER A 46 -5.28 -0.95 13.86
N ALA A 47 -5.22 -0.81 12.53
CA ALA A 47 -5.82 0.30 11.79
C ALA A 47 -7.36 0.21 11.67
N ARG A 48 -7.98 -0.84 12.21
CA ARG A 48 -9.45 -1.00 12.29
C ARG A 48 -10.17 -0.79 10.96
N GLY A 49 -9.54 -1.21 9.86
CA GLY A 49 -10.08 -1.08 8.51
C GLY A 49 -9.90 0.29 7.85
N LEU A 50 -9.30 1.28 8.52
CA LEU A 50 -9.10 2.63 7.97
C LEU A 50 -8.23 2.64 6.70
N VAL A 51 -7.34 1.67 6.55
CA VAL A 51 -6.49 1.50 5.36
C VAL A 51 -7.30 1.27 4.09
N TYR A 52 -8.54 0.77 4.20
CA TYR A 52 -9.42 0.48 3.08
C TYR A 52 -10.36 1.64 2.71
N SER A 53 -10.32 2.77 3.43
CA SER A 53 -11.20 3.92 3.21
C SER A 53 -11.18 4.43 1.76
N GLN A 54 -10.01 4.46 1.12
CA GLN A 54 -9.89 4.85 -0.28
C GLN A 54 -10.58 3.87 -1.23
N THR A 55 -10.54 2.57 -0.94
CA THR A 55 -11.20 1.55 -1.77
C THR A 55 -12.70 1.74 -1.77
N VAL A 56 -13.28 2.00 -0.60
CA VAL A 56 -14.72 2.32 -0.45
C VAL A 56 -15.08 3.61 -1.20
N LEU A 57 -14.28 4.66 -1.06
CA LEU A 57 -14.50 5.92 -1.79
C LEU A 57 -14.53 5.70 -3.30
N LEU A 58 -13.60 4.90 -3.83
CA LEU A 58 -13.55 4.58 -5.26
C LEU A 58 -14.73 3.70 -5.70
N ALA A 59 -15.20 2.79 -4.85
CA ALA A 59 -16.39 2.00 -5.12
C ALA A 59 -17.63 2.89 -5.24
N LEU A 60 -17.87 3.78 -4.30
CA LEU A 60 -18.95 4.77 -4.35
C LEU A 60 -18.90 5.63 -5.61
N ALA A 61 -17.72 6.09 -6.00
CA ALA A 61 -17.54 6.88 -7.21
C ALA A 61 -17.88 6.11 -8.49
N ARG A 62 -17.62 4.79 -8.54
CA ARG A 62 -18.03 3.93 -9.68
C ARG A 62 -19.54 3.81 -9.80
N HIS A 63 -20.26 3.87 -8.70
CA HIS A 63 -21.72 3.89 -8.66
C HIS A 63 -22.32 5.29 -8.88
N GLY A 64 -21.52 6.25 -9.34
CA GLY A 64 -21.99 7.59 -9.73
C GLY A 64 -22.09 8.60 -8.61
N VAL A 65 -21.67 8.26 -7.39
CA VAL A 65 -21.61 9.23 -6.28
C VAL A 65 -20.48 10.24 -6.57
N SER A 66 -20.77 11.53 -6.38
CA SER A 66 -19.75 12.54 -6.56
C SER A 66 -18.56 12.31 -5.61
N ARG A 67 -17.34 12.63 -6.08
CA ARG A 67 -16.13 12.45 -5.25
C ARG A 67 -16.24 13.17 -3.90
N GLN A 68 -16.84 14.34 -3.88
CA GLN A 68 -17.00 15.13 -2.64
C GLN A 68 -17.94 14.45 -1.66
N GLU A 69 -19.04 13.90 -2.16
CA GLU A 69 -20.06 13.23 -1.36
C GLU A 69 -19.55 11.88 -0.84
N ALA A 70 -18.90 11.08 -1.69
CA ALA A 70 -18.22 9.85 -1.28
C ALA A 70 -17.16 10.11 -0.21
N TYR A 71 -16.35 11.17 -0.38
CA TYR A 71 -15.35 11.57 0.62
C TYR A 71 -16.01 11.95 1.95
N ARG A 72 -17.05 12.80 1.93
CA ARG A 72 -17.78 13.22 3.14
C ARG A 72 -18.34 12.03 3.90
N LEU A 73 -18.94 11.08 3.19
CA LEU A 73 -19.55 9.89 3.77
C LEU A 73 -18.49 8.99 4.42
N VAL A 74 -17.45 8.64 3.68
CA VAL A 74 -16.37 7.77 4.20
C VAL A 74 -15.62 8.45 5.34
N GLN A 75 -15.30 9.73 5.22
CA GLN A 75 -14.61 10.50 6.26
C GLN A 75 -15.36 10.53 7.57
N ARG A 76 -16.68 10.73 7.54
CA ARG A 76 -17.54 10.72 8.75
C ARG A 76 -17.34 9.44 9.55
N HIS A 77 -17.40 8.28 8.90
CA HIS A 77 -17.22 6.99 9.56
C HIS A 77 -15.77 6.69 9.94
N ALA A 78 -14.82 7.14 9.12
CA ALA A 78 -13.41 6.99 9.43
C ALA A 78 -13.02 7.79 10.69
N MET A 79 -13.48 9.03 10.83
CA MET A 79 -13.26 9.83 12.03
C MET A 79 -13.94 9.22 13.26
N ALA A 80 -15.17 8.74 13.14
CA ALA A 80 -15.85 8.05 14.22
C ALA A 80 -15.12 6.75 14.63
N THR A 81 -14.55 6.01 13.67
CA THR A 81 -13.70 4.83 13.96
C THR A 81 -12.45 5.22 14.72
N TRP A 82 -11.84 6.35 14.37
CA TRP A 82 -10.65 6.86 15.02
C TRP A 82 -10.92 7.29 16.46
N ASP A 83 -11.95 8.08 16.67
CA ASP A 83 -12.25 8.73 17.95
C ASP A 83 -12.94 7.81 18.97
N GLU A 84 -13.89 6.99 18.49
CA GLU A 84 -14.76 6.16 19.33
C GLU A 84 -14.39 4.68 19.31
N GLY A 85 -13.52 4.26 18.40
CA GLY A 85 -13.19 2.85 18.19
C GLY A 85 -14.17 2.11 17.28
N GLY A 86 -14.17 0.79 17.35
CA GLY A 86 -14.88 -0.07 16.42
C GLY A 86 -14.17 -0.25 15.08
N HIS A 87 -14.80 -0.93 14.14
CA HIS A 87 -14.22 -1.20 12.82
C HIS A 87 -14.93 -0.39 11.74
N LEU A 88 -14.18 0.17 10.78
CA LEU A 88 -14.73 1.00 9.71
C LEU A 88 -15.77 0.25 8.88
N HIS A 89 -15.53 -1.03 8.56
CA HIS A 89 -16.48 -1.87 7.84
C HIS A 89 -17.86 -1.90 8.51
N ASP A 90 -17.91 -2.16 9.83
CA ASP A 90 -19.16 -2.32 10.57
C ASP A 90 -19.95 -1.02 10.63
N ARG A 91 -19.24 0.11 10.77
CA ARG A 91 -19.85 1.45 10.74
C ARG A 91 -20.44 1.78 9.37
N LEU A 92 -19.74 1.42 8.30
CA LEU A 92 -20.21 1.63 6.93
C LEU A 92 -21.38 0.69 6.59
N ALA A 93 -21.33 -0.57 7.03
CA ALA A 93 -22.40 -1.54 6.82
C ALA A 93 -23.72 -1.13 7.53
N ALA A 94 -23.60 -0.42 8.64
CA ALA A 94 -24.76 0.10 9.38
C ALA A 94 -25.35 1.40 8.79
N ASP A 95 -24.68 2.02 7.81
CA ASP A 95 -25.13 3.28 7.21
C ASP A 95 -26.15 3.04 6.08
N ALA A 96 -27.38 3.49 6.31
CA ALA A 96 -28.47 3.35 5.35
C ALA A 96 -28.26 4.19 4.06
N GLU A 97 -27.47 5.24 4.08
CA GLU A 97 -27.11 6.04 2.92
C GLU A 97 -26.16 5.26 2.00
N LEU A 98 -25.15 4.61 2.59
CA LEU A 98 -24.22 3.77 1.88
C LEU A 98 -24.90 2.50 1.33
N GLY A 99 -25.74 1.85 2.12
CA GLY A 99 -26.47 0.63 1.72
C GLY A 99 -27.46 0.82 0.54
N LYS A 100 -27.76 2.05 0.14
CA LYS A 100 -28.52 2.33 -1.09
C LYS A 100 -27.66 2.31 -2.35
N VAL A 101 -26.34 2.37 -2.20
CA VAL A 101 -25.37 2.53 -3.29
C VAL A 101 -24.49 1.29 -3.45
N LEU A 102 -24.00 0.77 -2.34
CA LEU A 102 -23.17 -0.44 -2.30
C LEU A 102 -23.92 -1.55 -1.60
N ASP A 103 -23.95 -2.73 -2.20
CA ASP A 103 -24.45 -3.91 -1.52
C ASP A 103 -23.42 -4.45 -0.50
N PRO A 104 -23.85 -5.34 0.43
CA PRO A 104 -22.97 -5.87 1.46
C PRO A 104 -21.76 -6.63 0.91
N ASP A 105 -21.89 -7.33 -0.22
CA ASP A 105 -20.82 -8.11 -0.83
C ASP A 105 -19.77 -7.18 -1.47
N GLU A 106 -20.22 -6.15 -2.18
CA GLU A 106 -19.34 -5.11 -2.73
C GLU A 106 -18.60 -4.34 -1.63
N LEU A 107 -19.26 -4.08 -0.50
CA LEU A 107 -18.61 -3.47 0.66
C LEU A 107 -17.54 -4.42 1.23
N ALA A 108 -17.86 -5.70 1.41
CA ALA A 108 -16.89 -6.70 1.90
C ALA A 108 -15.66 -6.82 1.00
N GLU A 109 -15.86 -6.81 -0.33
CA GLU A 109 -14.75 -6.80 -1.30
C GLU A 109 -13.82 -5.59 -1.14
N CYS A 110 -14.33 -4.44 -0.68
CA CYS A 110 -13.49 -3.27 -0.42
C CYS A 110 -12.49 -3.49 0.72
N PHE A 111 -12.76 -4.42 1.63
CA PHE A 111 -11.92 -4.77 2.77
C PHE A 111 -11.08 -6.04 2.54
N ASP A 112 -11.08 -6.57 1.32
CA ASP A 112 -10.27 -7.74 0.97
C ASP A 112 -8.81 -7.31 0.71
N LEU A 113 -7.88 -7.86 1.50
CA LEU A 113 -6.44 -7.62 1.36
C LEU A 113 -5.89 -8.20 0.05
N GLU A 114 -6.38 -9.36 -0.40
CA GLU A 114 -5.90 -10.03 -1.60
C GLU A 114 -6.10 -9.16 -2.85
N ARG A 115 -7.12 -8.32 -2.84
CA ARG A 115 -7.36 -7.35 -3.92
C ARG A 115 -6.19 -6.36 -4.09
N HIS A 116 -5.54 -5.98 -3.00
CA HIS A 116 -4.36 -5.10 -3.02
C HIS A 116 -3.11 -5.84 -3.48
N LEU A 117 -3.03 -7.14 -3.21
CA LEU A 117 -1.87 -7.98 -3.53
C LEU A 117 -1.93 -8.63 -4.93
N ARG A 118 -3.05 -8.60 -5.61
CA ARG A 118 -3.31 -9.29 -6.90
C ARG A 118 -2.30 -9.03 -8.02
N SER A 119 -1.52 -7.97 -7.93
CA SER A 119 -0.52 -7.61 -8.94
C SER A 119 0.90 -7.95 -8.54
N VAL A 120 1.11 -8.47 -7.32
CA VAL A 120 2.43 -8.74 -6.76
C VAL A 120 3.15 -9.78 -7.60
N ASP A 121 2.53 -10.94 -7.85
CA ASP A 121 3.14 -12.02 -8.64
C ASP A 121 3.55 -11.56 -10.03
N ARG A 122 2.68 -10.82 -10.71
CA ARG A 122 2.98 -10.26 -12.04
C ARG A 122 4.16 -9.29 -12.01
N ILE A 123 4.32 -8.51 -10.92
CA ILE A 123 5.44 -7.59 -10.75
C ILE A 123 6.73 -8.40 -10.57
N PHE A 124 6.69 -9.43 -9.73
CA PHE A 124 7.83 -10.33 -9.50
C PHE A 124 8.23 -11.07 -10.78
N GLU A 125 7.30 -11.65 -11.50
CA GLU A 125 7.55 -12.31 -12.79
C GLU A 125 8.21 -11.36 -13.79
N ARG A 126 7.74 -10.11 -13.87
CA ARG A 126 8.30 -9.13 -14.80
C ARG A 126 9.72 -8.71 -14.45
N VAL A 127 10.03 -8.61 -13.15
CA VAL A 127 11.33 -8.09 -12.67
C VAL A 127 12.36 -9.19 -12.51
N LEU A 128 11.96 -10.34 -11.98
CA LEU A 128 12.86 -11.44 -11.60
C LEU A 128 12.80 -12.64 -12.56
N GLY A 129 11.79 -12.67 -13.46
CA GLY A 129 11.54 -13.81 -14.34
C GLY A 129 11.10 -15.05 -13.55
N ALA A 130 11.15 -16.21 -14.19
CA ALA A 130 10.71 -17.51 -13.62
C ALA A 130 11.55 -18.00 -12.41
N ARG A 131 12.50 -17.23 -11.92
CA ARG A 131 13.38 -17.61 -10.79
C ARG A 131 12.70 -17.60 -9.41
N VAL A 132 11.46 -17.11 -9.33
CA VAL A 132 10.74 -17.00 -8.04
C VAL A 132 10.04 -18.30 -7.62
N GLN A 133 9.99 -19.31 -8.49
CA GLN A 133 9.27 -20.57 -8.20
C GLN A 133 10.09 -21.62 -7.43
N GLU A 134 11.34 -21.37 -7.11
CA GLU A 134 12.25 -22.36 -6.46
C GLU A 134 12.84 -21.89 -5.10
N ALA A 135 12.26 -20.91 -4.41
CA ALA A 135 12.75 -20.46 -3.11
C ALA A 135 11.81 -20.79 -1.96
#